data_cb2b86fe737c20cadc5bd9447dd1fd33
#
_entry.id   cb2b86fe737c20cadc5bd9447dd1fd33
#
_cell.length_a   1.000
_cell.length_b   1.000
_cell.length_c   1.000
_cell.angle_alpha   90.00
_cell.angle_beta   90.00
_cell.angle_gamma   90.00
#
_symmetry.space_group_name_H-M   'P 1'
#
loop_
_entity.id
_entity.type
_entity.pdbx_description
1 polymer ?
#
loop_
_entity_poly.entity_id
_entity_poly.type
_entity_poly.pdbx_seq_one_letter_code
_entity_poly.pdbx_strand_id
1 'polypeptide(L)'
;MKVITFHNPDEENGYLSNWYLSDFTVGDVKYTSMEQYMMHQKAVVFGDNEIAKQILATDDVADIKQLGRKVSGYIDNVWNGVRQIIIFEGLMAKYSQNPELGEKLKATGNAILAEAAVNDRIWGIGLSMKDPKRLEPKQWNGQNLSLIHI
;
A
#
# COMPACT_ATOMS: atom_id res chain seq x y z
N MET A 1 12.45 19.46 -8.03
CA MET A 1 12.28 18.23 -7.25
C MET A 1 11.68 17.16 -8.16
N LYS A 2 12.28 15.97 -8.20
CA LYS A 2 11.79 14.87 -9.05
C LYS A 2 10.61 14.18 -8.38
N VAL A 3 9.55 13.92 -9.17
CA VAL A 3 8.40 13.10 -8.75
C VAL A 3 8.37 11.84 -9.61
N ILE A 4 8.30 10.69 -8.95
CA ILE A 4 8.12 9.38 -9.60
C ILE A 4 6.70 8.94 -9.31
N THR A 5 5.90 8.75 -10.34
CA THR A 5 4.51 8.29 -10.22
C THR A 5 4.41 6.81 -10.56
N PHE A 6 3.51 6.12 -9.89
CA PHE A 6 3.21 4.71 -10.15
C PHE A 6 1.71 4.46 -9.95
N HIS A 7 1.21 3.40 -10.54
CA HIS A 7 -0.20 2.99 -10.39
C HIS A 7 -0.33 1.47 -10.54
N ASN A 8 -0.14 0.95 -11.75
CA ASN A 8 -0.36 -0.47 -12.04
C ASN A 8 0.89 -1.27 -11.67
N PRO A 9 0.75 -2.42 -10.96
CA PRO A 9 1.91 -3.27 -10.62
C PRO A 9 2.66 -3.81 -11.84
N ASP A 10 2.04 -3.87 -13.01
CA ASP A 10 2.68 -4.35 -14.25
C ASP A 10 3.53 -3.29 -14.98
N GLU A 11 3.52 -2.05 -14.53
CA GLU A 11 4.30 -0.96 -15.12
C GLU A 11 5.73 -0.90 -14.56
N GLU A 12 6.59 -0.07 -15.17
CA GLU A 12 8.00 0.09 -14.78
C GLU A 12 8.19 0.35 -13.28
N ASN A 13 7.38 1.24 -12.70
CA ASN A 13 7.43 1.56 -11.28
C ASN A 13 6.40 0.77 -10.46
N GLY A 14 5.89 -0.31 -11.02
CA GLY A 14 4.85 -1.13 -10.40
C GLY A 14 5.24 -1.77 -9.07
N TYR A 15 6.54 -2.01 -8.87
CA TYR A 15 7.06 -2.55 -7.60
C TYR A 15 6.75 -1.65 -6.40
N LEU A 16 6.46 -0.36 -6.63
CA LEU A 16 6.06 0.59 -5.60
C LEU A 16 4.59 0.42 -5.17
N SER A 17 3.78 -0.24 -6.01
CA SER A 17 2.36 -0.46 -5.73
C SER A 17 2.16 -1.46 -4.59
N ASN A 18 1.16 -1.21 -3.74
CA ASN A 18 0.73 -2.15 -2.71
C ASN A 18 0.12 -3.44 -3.31
N TRP A 19 -0.26 -3.41 -4.57
CA TRP A 19 -0.79 -4.56 -5.31
C TRP A 19 0.28 -5.45 -5.93
N TYR A 20 1.53 -5.00 -5.92
CA TYR A 20 2.65 -5.77 -6.45
C TYR A 20 2.88 -7.03 -5.62
N LEU A 21 2.95 -8.18 -6.30
CA LEU A 21 3.18 -9.47 -5.63
C LEU A 21 4.66 -9.60 -5.27
N SER A 22 4.92 -9.67 -3.98
CA SER A 22 6.24 -9.89 -3.41
C SER A 22 6.09 -10.46 -2.00
N ASP A 23 6.70 -11.60 -1.77
CA ASP A 23 6.57 -12.28 -0.47
C ASP A 23 7.39 -11.57 0.61
N PHE A 24 6.80 -11.44 1.79
CA PHE A 24 7.49 -10.97 2.99
C PHE A 24 6.77 -11.48 4.23
N THR A 25 7.48 -11.49 5.36
CA THR A 25 6.95 -11.96 6.63
C THR A 25 6.96 -10.82 7.65
N VAL A 26 5.86 -10.66 8.38
CA VAL A 26 5.78 -9.78 9.56
C VAL A 26 5.32 -10.62 10.74
N GLY A 27 6.11 -10.65 11.80
CA GLY A 27 5.88 -11.63 12.87
C GLY A 27 6.02 -13.04 12.32
N ASP A 28 5.04 -13.88 12.60
CA ASP A 28 5.00 -15.27 12.11
C ASP A 28 4.11 -15.44 10.87
N VAL A 29 3.65 -14.35 10.27
CA VAL A 29 2.70 -14.41 9.15
C VAL A 29 3.38 -14.01 7.85
N LYS A 30 3.23 -14.89 6.84
CA LYS A 30 3.71 -14.64 5.49
C LYS A 30 2.63 -13.95 4.67
N TYR A 31 3.03 -12.91 3.96
CA TYR A 31 2.16 -12.15 3.05
C TYR A 31 2.69 -12.20 1.63
N THR A 32 1.78 -12.08 0.67
CA THR A 32 2.10 -12.11 -0.78
C THR A 32 2.04 -10.71 -1.42
N SER A 33 1.48 -9.73 -0.71
CA SER A 33 1.42 -8.34 -1.15
C SER A 33 1.21 -7.40 0.03
N MET A 34 1.53 -6.13 -0.16
CA MET A 34 1.20 -5.10 0.83
C MET A 34 -0.31 -4.98 1.06
N GLU A 35 -1.12 -5.12 -0.01
CA GLU A 35 -2.58 -5.11 0.11
C GLU A 35 -3.07 -6.21 1.06
N GLN A 36 -2.56 -7.43 0.91
CA GLN A 36 -2.89 -8.53 1.82
C GLN A 36 -2.51 -8.20 3.26
N TYR A 37 -1.31 -7.69 3.46
CA TYR A 37 -0.83 -7.28 4.78
C TYR A 37 -1.74 -6.22 5.40
N MET A 38 -2.04 -5.15 4.67
CA MET A 38 -2.86 -4.04 5.16
C MET A 38 -4.27 -4.48 5.52
N MET A 39 -4.92 -5.28 4.67
CA MET A 39 -6.28 -5.74 4.92
C MET A 39 -6.34 -6.77 6.03
N HIS A 40 -5.33 -7.64 6.14
CA HIS A 40 -5.21 -8.56 7.25
C HIS A 40 -5.05 -7.81 8.59
N GLN A 41 -4.16 -6.83 8.63
CA GLN A 41 -3.96 -6.00 9.83
C GLN A 41 -5.23 -5.24 10.21
N LYS A 42 -5.96 -4.74 9.24
CA LYS A 42 -7.27 -4.10 9.47
C LYS A 42 -8.25 -5.06 10.16
N ALA A 43 -8.35 -6.28 9.65
CA ALA A 43 -9.21 -7.31 10.27
C ALA A 43 -8.76 -7.66 11.69
N VAL A 44 -7.45 -7.75 11.92
CA VAL A 44 -6.88 -8.03 13.25
C VAL A 44 -7.18 -6.88 14.23
N VAL A 45 -7.01 -5.63 13.81
CA VAL A 45 -7.27 -4.45 14.65
C VAL A 45 -8.71 -4.44 15.15
N PHE A 46 -9.67 -4.81 14.30
CA PHE A 46 -11.09 -4.82 14.65
C PHE A 46 -11.61 -6.18 15.14
N GLY A 47 -10.74 -7.17 15.30
CA GLY A 47 -11.09 -8.47 15.85
C GLY A 47 -11.93 -9.36 14.94
N ASP A 48 -11.97 -9.07 13.63
CA ASP A 48 -12.69 -9.90 12.66
C ASP A 48 -11.81 -11.07 12.19
N ASN A 49 -11.79 -12.12 13.01
CA ASN A 49 -10.95 -13.30 12.76
C ASN A 49 -11.36 -14.06 11.50
N GLU A 50 -12.64 -14.07 11.15
CA GLU A 50 -13.14 -14.77 9.97
C GLU A 50 -12.65 -14.11 8.68
N ILE A 51 -12.78 -12.80 8.58
CA ILE A 51 -12.27 -12.04 7.43
C ILE A 51 -10.73 -12.12 7.39
N ALA A 52 -10.05 -12.06 8.53
CA ALA A 52 -8.60 -12.21 8.59
C ALA A 52 -8.15 -13.54 7.95
N LYS A 53 -8.82 -14.64 8.27
CA LYS A 53 -8.56 -15.96 7.68
C LYS A 53 -8.78 -15.97 6.17
N GLN A 54 -9.88 -15.42 5.70
CA GLN A 54 -10.21 -15.37 4.27
C GLN A 54 -9.17 -14.57 3.49
N ILE A 55 -8.68 -13.46 4.05
CA ILE A 55 -7.64 -12.65 3.43
C ILE A 55 -6.35 -13.45 3.25
N LEU A 56 -5.92 -14.21 4.25
CA LEU A 56 -4.72 -15.03 4.16
C LEU A 56 -4.86 -16.24 3.24
N ALA A 57 -6.09 -16.63 2.91
CA ALA A 57 -6.36 -17.79 2.05
C ALA A 57 -6.27 -17.50 0.55
N THR A 58 -6.06 -16.25 0.14
CA THR A 58 -5.98 -15.85 -1.26
C THR A 58 -4.82 -14.88 -1.48
N ASP A 59 -4.22 -14.89 -2.67
CA ASP A 59 -3.25 -13.91 -3.12
C ASP A 59 -3.82 -12.93 -4.16
N ASP A 60 -5.10 -13.09 -4.52
CA ASP A 60 -5.79 -12.20 -5.44
C ASP A 60 -6.06 -10.83 -4.76
N VAL A 61 -5.33 -9.81 -5.19
CA VAL A 61 -5.38 -8.48 -4.55
C VAL A 61 -6.73 -7.79 -4.69
N ALA A 62 -7.47 -8.05 -5.76
CA ALA A 62 -8.82 -7.50 -5.93
C ALA A 62 -9.80 -8.11 -4.91
N ASP A 63 -9.74 -9.43 -4.72
CA ASP A 63 -10.54 -10.13 -3.70
C ASP A 63 -10.16 -9.67 -2.29
N ILE A 64 -8.87 -9.54 -2.02
CA ILE A 64 -8.36 -9.04 -0.74
C ILE A 64 -8.92 -7.65 -0.43
N LYS A 65 -8.93 -6.76 -1.40
CA LYS A 65 -9.50 -5.41 -1.24
C LYS A 65 -10.98 -5.47 -0.89
N GLN A 66 -11.75 -6.33 -1.56
CA GLN A 66 -13.17 -6.51 -1.27
C GLN A 66 -13.41 -7.09 0.13
N LEU A 67 -12.61 -8.08 0.54
CA LEU A 67 -12.67 -8.63 1.89
C LEU A 67 -12.37 -7.55 2.95
N GLY A 68 -11.39 -6.69 2.69
CA GLY A 68 -11.07 -5.58 3.58
C GLY A 68 -12.22 -4.61 3.80
N ARG A 69 -13.09 -4.44 2.80
CA ARG A 69 -14.30 -3.63 2.93
C ARG A 69 -15.41 -4.28 3.76
N LYS A 70 -15.32 -5.60 3.97
CA LYS A 70 -16.28 -6.39 4.75
C LYS A 70 -15.89 -6.56 6.22
N VAL A 71 -14.78 -6.01 6.66
CA VAL A 71 -14.33 -6.11 8.05
C VAL A 71 -15.40 -5.54 8.96
N SER A 72 -15.87 -6.37 9.90
CA SER A 72 -16.86 -5.97 10.90
C SER A 72 -16.22 -5.18 12.04
N GLY A 73 -17.00 -4.33 12.69
CA GLY A 73 -16.53 -3.54 13.82
C GLY A 73 -15.61 -2.37 13.43
N TYR A 74 -15.53 -2.03 12.14
CA TYR A 74 -14.69 -0.95 11.64
C TYR A 74 -15.05 0.40 12.26
N ILE A 75 -14.03 1.09 12.77
CA ILE A 75 -14.15 2.46 13.31
C ILE A 75 -13.10 3.31 12.61
N ASP A 76 -13.54 4.29 11.84
CA ASP A 76 -12.68 5.09 10.97
C ASP A 76 -11.55 5.80 11.74
N ASN A 77 -11.86 6.41 12.88
CA ASN A 77 -10.87 7.11 13.71
C ASN A 77 -9.79 6.17 14.26
N VAL A 78 -10.16 4.91 14.60
CA VAL A 78 -9.19 3.92 15.09
C VAL A 78 -8.24 3.53 13.96
N TRP A 79 -8.78 3.20 12.78
CA TRP A 79 -7.95 2.83 11.63
C TRP A 79 -7.03 3.98 11.21
N ASN A 80 -7.55 5.19 11.12
CA ASN A 80 -6.78 6.38 10.79
C ASN A 80 -5.63 6.62 11.77
N GLY A 81 -5.81 6.26 13.04
CA GLY A 81 -4.78 6.42 14.07
C GLY A 81 -3.63 5.42 13.99
N VAL A 82 -3.86 4.24 13.40
CA VAL A 82 -2.85 3.15 13.40
C VAL A 82 -2.32 2.80 12.00
N ARG A 83 -3.01 3.18 10.93
CA ARG A 83 -2.68 2.75 9.57
C ARG A 83 -1.27 3.14 9.12
N GLN A 84 -0.76 4.30 9.52
CA GLN A 84 0.56 4.76 9.11
C GLN A 84 1.69 3.92 9.74
N ILE A 85 1.54 3.54 11.00
CA ILE A 85 2.51 2.66 11.67
C ILE A 85 2.46 1.27 11.04
N ILE A 86 1.27 0.77 10.78
CA ILE A 86 1.06 -0.54 10.16
C ILE A 86 1.71 -0.58 8.77
N ILE A 87 1.43 0.41 7.92
CA ILE A 87 2.00 0.44 6.57
C ILE A 87 3.52 0.56 6.59
N PHE A 88 4.06 1.35 7.49
CA PHE A 88 5.50 1.49 7.64
C PHE A 88 6.18 0.15 7.95
N GLU A 89 5.65 -0.61 8.92
CA GLU A 89 6.18 -1.93 9.26
C GLU A 89 6.14 -2.89 8.07
N GLY A 90 5.04 -2.91 7.34
CA GLY A 90 4.90 -3.75 6.15
C GLY A 90 5.85 -3.37 5.03
N LEU A 91 6.01 -2.08 4.76
CA LEU A 91 6.93 -1.58 3.74
C LEU A 91 8.39 -1.91 4.12
N MET A 92 8.76 -1.74 5.38
CA MET A 92 10.10 -2.12 5.85
C MET A 92 10.35 -3.62 5.62
N ALA A 93 9.37 -4.46 5.93
CA ALA A 93 9.48 -5.90 5.69
C ALA A 93 9.59 -6.23 4.20
N LYS A 94 8.73 -5.63 3.36
CA LYS A 94 8.74 -5.84 1.91
C LYS A 94 10.11 -5.54 1.30
N TYR A 95 10.63 -4.35 1.57
CA TYR A 95 11.85 -3.89 0.92
C TYR A 95 13.13 -4.45 1.56
N SER A 96 13.12 -4.76 2.85
CA SER A 96 14.28 -5.40 3.50
C SER A 96 14.40 -6.88 3.17
N GLN A 97 13.28 -7.56 2.96
CA GLN A 97 13.26 -9.00 2.67
C GLN A 97 13.32 -9.32 1.17
N ASN A 98 13.20 -8.31 0.31
CA ASN A 98 13.34 -8.44 -1.14
C ASN A 98 14.47 -7.51 -1.61
N PRO A 99 15.74 -7.95 -1.56
CA PRO A 99 16.90 -7.08 -1.81
C PRO A 99 16.86 -6.35 -3.14
N GLU A 100 16.38 -7.00 -4.20
CA GLU A 100 16.22 -6.38 -5.52
C GLU A 100 15.27 -5.18 -5.48
N LEU A 101 14.14 -5.32 -4.80
CA LEU A 101 13.18 -4.22 -4.62
C LEU A 101 13.75 -3.12 -3.74
N GLY A 102 14.49 -3.49 -2.70
CA GLY A 102 15.18 -2.55 -1.82
C GLY A 102 16.20 -1.69 -2.57
N GLU A 103 16.98 -2.29 -3.48
CA GLU A 103 17.94 -1.55 -4.29
C GLU A 103 17.23 -0.61 -5.28
N LYS A 104 16.15 -1.05 -5.91
CA LYS A 104 15.31 -0.18 -6.76
C LYS A 104 14.76 1.00 -5.99
N LEU A 105 14.28 0.78 -4.77
CA LEU A 105 13.78 1.86 -3.92
C LEU A 105 14.89 2.86 -3.59
N LYS A 106 16.06 2.39 -3.19
CA LYS A 106 17.21 3.26 -2.90
C LYS A 106 17.63 4.08 -4.13
N ALA A 107 17.52 3.50 -5.32
CA ALA A 107 17.88 4.18 -6.57
C ALA A 107 16.95 5.36 -6.88
N THR A 108 15.78 5.47 -6.26
CA THR A 108 14.89 6.63 -6.41
C THR A 108 15.48 7.90 -5.75
N GLY A 109 16.45 7.73 -4.86
CA GLY A 109 17.12 8.85 -4.18
C GLY A 109 16.15 9.73 -3.39
N ASN A 110 16.18 11.01 -3.67
CA ASN A 110 15.32 12.00 -3.02
C ASN A 110 14.04 12.32 -3.78
N ALA A 111 13.66 11.49 -4.75
CA ALA A 111 12.40 11.69 -5.48
C ALA A 111 11.19 11.54 -4.56
N ILE A 112 10.14 12.29 -4.83
CA ILE A 112 8.85 12.08 -4.20
C ILE A 112 8.16 10.93 -4.94
N LEU A 113 7.74 9.90 -4.20
CA LEU A 113 7.03 8.74 -4.74
C LEU A 113 5.53 8.97 -4.60
N ALA A 114 4.79 8.89 -5.70
CA ALA A 114 3.40 9.28 -5.74
C ALA A 114 2.51 8.21 -6.41
N GLU A 115 1.54 7.71 -5.66
CA GLU A 115 0.56 6.77 -6.19
C GLU A 115 -0.52 7.52 -6.97
N ALA A 116 -0.50 7.37 -8.29
CA ALA A 116 -1.43 8.04 -9.20
C ALA A 116 -2.73 7.23 -9.31
N ALA A 117 -3.61 7.39 -8.34
CA ALA A 117 -4.90 6.72 -8.28
C ALA A 117 -6.02 7.77 -8.18
N VAL A 118 -6.89 7.83 -9.20
CA VAL A 118 -7.96 8.83 -9.30
C VAL A 118 -8.96 8.72 -8.16
N ASN A 119 -9.32 7.48 -7.81
CA ASN A 119 -10.38 7.21 -6.84
C ASN A 119 -9.85 6.97 -5.42
N ASP A 120 -8.55 7.14 -5.20
CA ASP A 120 -7.94 6.95 -3.90
C ASP A 120 -7.26 8.24 -3.43
N ARG A 121 -7.90 8.91 -2.49
CA ARG A 121 -7.40 10.16 -1.91
C ARG A 121 -6.69 9.96 -0.58
N ILE A 122 -6.58 8.73 -0.12
CA ILE A 122 -5.89 8.35 1.12
C ILE A 122 -4.49 7.85 0.78
N TRP A 123 -4.40 6.74 0.08
CA TRP A 123 -3.13 6.14 -0.30
C TRP A 123 -2.54 6.78 -1.55
N GLY A 124 -3.37 7.28 -2.44
CA GLY A 124 -2.97 7.95 -3.68
C GLY A 124 -3.11 9.46 -3.64
N ILE A 125 -2.79 10.08 -4.77
CA ILE A 125 -2.82 11.54 -4.97
C ILE A 125 -4.15 12.06 -5.54
N GLY A 126 -5.07 11.16 -5.86
CA GLY A 126 -6.37 11.53 -6.45
C GLY A 126 -6.31 11.98 -7.91
N LEU A 127 -5.20 11.71 -8.60
CA LEU A 127 -4.98 12.06 -10.02
C LEU A 127 -4.49 10.84 -10.78
N SER A 128 -4.82 10.76 -12.08
CA SER A 128 -4.40 9.65 -12.93
C SER A 128 -2.96 9.79 -13.43
N MET A 129 -2.40 8.68 -13.93
CA MET A 129 -1.10 8.66 -14.62
C MET A 129 -1.08 9.53 -15.90
N LYS A 130 -2.26 9.87 -16.44
CA LYS A 130 -2.40 10.70 -17.63
C LYS A 130 -2.52 12.20 -17.32
N ASP A 131 -2.74 12.56 -16.07
CA ASP A 131 -2.90 13.96 -15.66
C ASP A 131 -1.53 14.59 -15.43
N PRO A 132 -1.16 15.66 -16.16
CA PRO A 132 0.13 16.33 -15.97
C PRO A 132 0.31 16.93 -14.57
N LYS A 133 -0.77 17.25 -13.86
CA LYS A 133 -0.72 17.75 -12.49
C LYS A 133 -0.18 16.72 -11.48
N ARG A 134 -0.11 15.43 -11.88
CA ARG A 134 0.49 14.39 -11.02
C ARG A 134 1.94 14.69 -10.63
N LEU A 135 2.65 15.46 -11.42
CA LEU A 135 4.03 15.84 -11.18
C LEU A 135 4.19 17.09 -10.29
N GLU A 136 3.08 17.69 -9.88
CA GLU A 136 3.06 18.90 -9.08
C GLU A 136 2.37 18.66 -7.73
N PRO A 137 3.13 18.35 -6.65
CA PRO A 137 2.55 18.00 -5.35
C PRO A 137 1.51 18.99 -4.82
N LYS A 138 1.67 20.27 -5.12
CA LYS A 138 0.72 21.32 -4.67
C LYS A 138 -0.66 21.20 -5.31
N GLN A 139 -0.80 20.42 -6.39
CA GLN A 139 -2.06 20.22 -7.12
C GLN A 139 -2.71 18.87 -6.83
N TRP A 140 -2.15 18.08 -5.92
CA TRP A 140 -2.71 16.78 -5.56
C TRP A 140 -4.01 16.91 -4.76
N ASN A 141 -4.92 15.98 -5.01
CA ASN A 141 -6.23 15.90 -4.34
C ASN A 141 -6.27 14.80 -3.28
N GLY A 142 -5.15 14.15 -2.99
CA GLY A 142 -5.05 13.04 -2.05
C GLY A 142 -3.84 13.15 -1.14
N GLN A 143 -3.83 12.33 -0.07
CA GLN A 143 -2.82 12.36 0.98
C GLN A 143 -1.52 11.65 0.61
N ASN A 144 -1.56 10.75 -0.37
CA ASN A 144 -0.40 9.97 -0.84
C ASN A 144 0.31 9.20 0.28
N LEU A 145 -0.44 8.45 1.08
CA LEU A 145 0.10 7.72 2.23
C LEU A 145 0.71 6.36 1.87
N SER A 146 0.61 5.93 0.60
CA SER A 146 1.01 4.59 0.17
C SER A 146 2.46 4.25 0.51
N LEU A 147 3.37 5.21 0.42
CA LEU A 147 4.80 5.05 0.68
C LEU A 147 5.34 6.07 1.68
N ILE A 148 4.48 6.57 2.55
CA ILE A 148 4.89 7.57 3.54
C ILE A 148 5.94 7.00 4.51
N HIS A 149 6.93 7.80 4.83
CA HIS A 149 8.01 7.47 5.77
C HIS A 149 8.99 6.39 5.32
N ILE A 150 8.98 5.99 4.03
CA ILE A 150 9.93 4.99 3.55
C ILE A 150 11.21 5.62 2.98
#